data_8740296b5ad6ec2494fa7d6ae626102c
#
_entry.id   8740296b5ad6ec2494fa7d6ae626102c
#
_cell.length_a   1.000
_cell.length_b   1.000
_cell.length_c   1.000
_cell.angle_alpha   90.00
_cell.angle_beta   90.00
_cell.angle_gamma   90.00
#
_symmetry.space_group_name_H-M   'P 1'
#
loop_
_entity.id
_entity.type
_entity.pdbx_description
1 polymer ?
#
loop_
_entity_poly.entity_id
_entity_poly.type
_entity_poly.pdbx_seq_one_letter_code
_entity_poly.pdbx_strand_id
1 'polypeptide(L)'
;QNIDQYDTVLLGYPIWHGQAPRIISTFLESYNFDGKTIVPFCTSHSSGIGSSAANLHLLAANANWLDGERFSSDTTREEIRVWLDSLGLISNPAAEVGVFNFDTHTVLLNSGYEMPINGLGTYSLHGDECRNSVRSALESGVRLIDTASAYGNEEEIGEAIRQAIDDGIA
;
A
#
# COMPACT_ATOMS: atom_id res chain seq x y z
N GLN A 1 15.03 3.76 13.97
CA GLN A 1 14.58 3.32 12.64
C GLN A 1 15.66 3.69 11.63
N ASN A 2 15.99 2.78 10.72
CA ASN A 2 16.99 3.04 9.70
C ASN A 2 16.32 3.71 8.50
N ILE A 3 16.64 4.99 8.26
CA ILE A 3 16.10 5.75 7.12
C ILE A 3 16.80 5.38 5.80
N ASP A 4 17.96 4.72 5.86
CA ASP A 4 18.77 4.42 4.69
C ASP A 4 18.07 3.46 3.70
N GLN A 5 17.12 2.67 4.20
CA GLN A 5 16.34 1.73 3.38
C GLN A 5 15.25 2.38 2.51
N TYR A 6 15.02 3.70 2.66
CA TYR A 6 13.98 4.42 1.93
C TYR A 6 14.60 5.44 0.98
N ASP A 7 14.13 5.45 -0.27
CA ASP A 7 14.53 6.42 -1.29
C ASP A 7 13.64 7.67 -1.26
N THR A 8 12.39 7.52 -0.80
CA THR A 8 11.41 8.61 -0.71
C THR A 8 10.86 8.74 0.71
N VAL A 9 10.80 9.97 1.20
CA VAL A 9 10.29 10.32 2.53
C VAL A 9 9.14 11.30 2.41
N LEU A 10 7.94 10.90 2.81
CA LEU A 10 6.80 11.78 2.96
C LEU A 10 6.94 12.50 4.31
N LEU A 11 7.20 13.81 4.29
CA LEU A 11 7.48 14.63 5.47
C LEU A 11 6.25 15.41 5.88
N GLY A 12 5.46 14.85 6.80
CA GLY A 12 4.21 15.45 7.26
C GLY A 12 4.36 16.21 8.57
N TYR A 13 3.76 17.41 8.65
CA TYR A 13 3.79 18.25 9.86
C TYR A 13 2.59 19.21 9.95
N PRO A 14 2.20 19.64 11.16
CA PRO A 14 1.24 20.73 11.33
C PRO A 14 1.92 22.09 11.12
N ILE A 15 1.17 23.11 10.71
CA ILE A 15 1.68 24.49 10.66
C ILE A 15 1.53 25.17 12.02
N TRP A 16 2.65 25.58 12.61
CA TRP A 16 2.69 26.37 13.83
C TRP A 16 3.32 27.74 13.54
N HIS A 17 2.55 28.82 13.71
CA HIS A 17 2.98 30.19 13.42
C HIS A 17 3.61 30.35 12.02
N GLY A 18 3.03 29.68 11.01
CA GLY A 18 3.50 29.73 9.62
C GLY A 18 4.73 28.85 9.32
N GLN A 19 5.19 28.05 10.26
CA GLN A 19 6.38 27.22 10.14
C GLN A 19 6.11 25.76 10.53
N ALA A 20 7.02 24.86 10.12
CA ALA A 20 7.07 23.50 10.64
C ALA A 20 7.52 23.51 12.11
N PRO A 21 7.02 22.61 12.96
CA PRO A 21 7.52 22.45 14.32
C PRO A 21 9.02 22.11 14.36
N ARG A 22 9.73 22.63 15.35
CA ARG A 22 11.20 22.45 15.47
C ARG A 22 11.65 21.00 15.48
N ILE A 23 10.81 20.08 15.92
CA ILE A 23 11.10 18.62 15.88
C ILE A 23 11.39 18.13 14.46
N ILE A 24 10.79 18.76 13.44
CA ILE A 24 11.04 18.42 12.03
C ILE A 24 12.46 18.82 11.63
N SER A 25 12.93 20.00 12.08
CA SER A 25 14.32 20.40 11.86
C SER A 25 15.29 19.41 12.52
N THR A 26 15.03 19.06 13.78
CA THR A 26 15.84 18.06 14.50
C THR A 26 15.87 16.71 13.79
N PHE A 27 14.74 16.27 13.22
CA PHE A 27 14.69 15.05 12.43
C PHE A 27 15.57 15.14 11.18
N LEU A 28 15.48 16.22 10.41
CA LEU A 28 16.28 16.42 9.21
C LEU A 28 17.79 16.53 9.51
N GLU A 29 18.16 17.13 10.64
CA GLU A 29 19.56 17.23 11.09
C GLU A 29 20.13 15.90 11.62
N SER A 30 19.26 14.95 12.02
CA SER A 30 19.67 13.70 12.66
C SER A 30 19.96 12.56 11.70
N TYR A 31 19.60 12.68 10.43
CA TYR A 31 19.74 11.63 9.44
C TYR A 31 20.34 12.15 8.13
N ASN A 32 20.91 11.24 7.33
CA ASN A 32 21.41 11.59 6.00
C ASN A 32 20.28 11.42 4.96
N PHE A 33 19.98 12.51 4.25
CA PHE A 33 18.98 12.55 3.17
C PHE A 33 19.62 12.74 1.78
N ASP A 34 20.93 12.63 1.65
CA ASP A 34 21.62 12.81 0.38
C ASP A 34 21.07 11.82 -0.68
N GLY A 35 20.63 12.38 -1.80
CA GLY A 35 20.08 11.63 -2.91
C GLY A 35 18.64 11.09 -2.70
N LYS A 36 18.05 11.29 -1.52
CA LYS A 36 16.68 10.89 -1.25
C LYS A 36 15.69 11.95 -1.75
N THR A 37 14.50 11.52 -2.09
CA THR A 37 13.38 12.43 -2.40
C THR A 37 12.60 12.75 -1.13
N ILE A 38 12.42 14.03 -0.84
CA ILE A 38 11.59 14.51 0.28
C ILE A 38 10.34 15.19 -0.28
N VAL A 39 9.19 14.76 0.19
CA VAL A 39 7.88 15.28 -0.21
C VAL A 39 7.20 15.87 1.01
N PRO A 40 7.25 17.20 1.19
CA PRO A 40 6.64 17.83 2.35
C PRO A 40 5.13 17.91 2.19
N PHE A 41 4.39 17.70 3.27
CA PHE A 41 2.98 18.04 3.32
C PHE A 41 2.61 18.56 4.71
N CYS A 42 1.60 19.40 4.77
CA CYS A 42 1.14 19.90 6.07
C CYS A 42 -0.35 19.66 6.28
N THR A 43 -0.72 19.53 7.55
CA THR A 43 -2.12 19.55 7.99
C THR A 43 -2.39 20.86 8.73
N SER A 44 -3.41 21.59 8.28
CA SER A 44 -3.83 22.83 8.95
C SER A 44 -5.28 23.14 8.66
N HIS A 45 -5.92 23.89 9.56
CA HIS A 45 -7.31 24.32 9.35
C HIS A 45 -7.43 25.30 8.17
N SER A 46 -6.54 26.27 8.06
CA SER A 46 -6.62 27.34 7.04
C SER A 46 -5.27 27.78 6.47
N SER A 47 -4.17 27.61 7.20
CA SER A 47 -2.85 28.06 6.74
C SER A 47 -2.31 27.09 5.68
N GLY A 48 -1.91 27.62 4.52
CA GLY A 48 -1.20 26.86 3.51
C GLY A 48 0.19 26.44 4.00
N ILE A 49 0.86 25.59 3.21
CA ILE A 49 2.25 25.15 3.49
C ILE A 49 3.23 26.34 3.49
N GLY A 50 2.95 27.38 2.68
CA GLY A 50 3.71 28.63 2.61
C GLY A 50 5.21 28.40 2.41
N SER A 51 6.03 29.14 3.14
CA SER A 51 7.49 29.00 3.13
C SER A 51 8.00 27.93 4.09
N SER A 52 7.13 27.23 4.81
CA SER A 52 7.56 26.28 5.85
C SER A 52 8.41 25.13 5.29
N ALA A 53 8.07 24.59 4.13
CA ALA A 53 8.86 23.58 3.45
C ALA A 53 10.19 24.14 2.93
N ALA A 54 10.16 25.29 2.26
CA ALA A 54 11.37 25.93 1.72
C ALA A 54 12.41 26.25 2.82
N ASN A 55 11.96 26.60 4.00
CA ASN A 55 12.84 26.86 5.15
C ASN A 55 13.54 25.59 5.68
N LEU A 56 13.01 24.41 5.38
CA LEU A 56 13.61 23.13 5.75
C LEU A 56 14.66 22.65 4.74
N HIS A 57 14.66 23.17 3.52
CA HIS A 57 15.57 22.70 2.44
C HIS A 57 17.05 22.82 2.84
N LEU A 58 17.42 23.84 3.62
CA LEU A 58 18.80 24.03 4.05
C LEU A 58 19.32 22.92 4.99
N LEU A 59 18.39 22.22 5.65
CA LEU A 59 18.72 21.15 6.60
C LEU A 59 18.94 19.79 5.91
N ALA A 60 18.52 19.66 4.65
CA ALA A 60 18.76 18.51 3.80
C ALA A 60 18.98 18.99 2.35
N ALA A 61 20.05 19.79 2.16
CA ALA A 61 20.30 20.52 0.92
C ALA A 61 20.63 19.60 -0.29
N ASN A 62 21.11 18.38 -0.04
CA ASN A 62 21.42 17.40 -1.08
C ASN A 62 20.27 16.43 -1.38
N ALA A 63 19.12 16.61 -0.71
CA ALA A 63 17.91 15.86 -1.03
C ALA A 63 17.21 16.48 -2.24
N ASN A 64 16.45 15.64 -2.96
CA ASN A 64 15.54 16.10 -4.00
C ASN A 64 14.19 16.47 -3.35
N TRP A 65 13.91 17.75 -3.23
CA TRP A 65 12.65 18.25 -2.67
C TRP A 65 11.60 18.41 -3.75
N LEU A 66 10.46 17.77 -3.56
CA LEU A 66 9.29 17.96 -4.43
C LEU A 66 8.35 19.03 -3.85
N ASP A 67 7.41 19.48 -4.67
CA ASP A 67 6.41 20.46 -4.25
C ASP A 67 5.50 19.89 -3.16
N GLY A 68 5.32 20.69 -2.11
CA GLY A 68 4.52 20.29 -0.97
C GLY A 68 3.06 20.69 -1.07
N GLU A 69 2.20 19.96 -0.35
CA GLU A 69 0.76 20.20 -0.34
C GLU A 69 0.21 20.40 1.08
N ARG A 70 -0.92 21.07 1.16
CA ARG A 70 -1.69 21.23 2.41
C ARG A 70 -2.94 20.38 2.37
N PHE A 71 -3.14 19.58 3.41
CA PHE A 71 -4.36 18.81 3.61
C PHE A 71 -5.20 19.36 4.75
N SER A 72 -6.51 19.43 4.54
CA SER A 72 -7.50 19.72 5.58
C SER A 72 -8.07 18.43 6.18
N SER A 73 -8.91 18.58 7.21
CA SER A 73 -9.63 17.44 7.79
C SER A 73 -10.57 16.73 6.81
N ASP A 74 -10.98 17.43 5.77
CA ASP A 74 -11.98 16.96 4.78
C ASP A 74 -11.30 16.41 3.51
N THR A 75 -9.95 16.48 3.45
CA THR A 75 -9.20 15.97 2.31
C THR A 75 -9.44 14.48 2.15
N THR A 76 -9.91 14.11 0.98
CA THR A 76 -10.24 12.72 0.65
C THR A 76 -9.00 11.92 0.27
N ARG A 77 -9.11 10.59 0.36
CA ARG A 77 -8.06 9.68 -0.12
C ARG A 77 -7.75 9.88 -1.61
N GLU A 78 -8.77 10.19 -2.41
CA GLU A 78 -8.60 10.39 -3.85
C GLU A 78 -7.82 11.68 -4.15
N GLU A 79 -8.06 12.77 -3.44
CA GLU A 79 -7.28 14.00 -3.59
C GLU A 79 -5.81 13.78 -3.25
N ILE A 80 -5.51 13.03 -2.18
CA ILE A 80 -4.12 12.65 -1.82
C ILE A 80 -3.50 11.80 -2.94
N ARG A 81 -4.27 10.87 -3.50
CA ARG A 81 -3.80 10.02 -4.59
C ARG A 81 -3.46 10.82 -5.84
N VAL A 82 -4.35 11.72 -6.27
CA VAL A 82 -4.13 12.61 -7.42
C VAL A 82 -2.88 13.46 -7.20
N TRP A 83 -2.67 13.97 -5.99
CA TRP A 83 -1.46 14.71 -5.67
C TRP A 83 -0.19 13.84 -5.77
N LEU A 84 -0.17 12.63 -5.21
CA LEU A 84 0.97 11.71 -5.30
C LEU A 84 1.25 11.28 -6.75
N ASP A 85 0.21 11.10 -7.56
CA ASP A 85 0.32 10.80 -8.99
C ASP A 85 0.95 11.97 -9.76
N SER A 86 0.52 13.21 -9.47
CA SER A 86 1.08 14.41 -10.07
C SER A 86 2.57 14.61 -9.80
N LEU A 87 3.08 14.03 -8.70
CA LEU A 87 4.49 14.02 -8.32
C LEU A 87 5.26 12.81 -8.91
N GLY A 88 4.58 11.92 -9.63
CA GLY A 88 5.18 10.70 -10.19
C GLY A 88 5.58 9.66 -9.14
N LEU A 89 5.04 9.76 -7.93
CA LEU A 89 5.37 8.86 -6.81
C LEU A 89 4.56 7.58 -6.79
N ILE A 90 3.39 7.61 -7.39
CA ILE A 90 2.56 6.46 -7.62
C ILE A 90 2.34 6.36 -9.13
N SER A 91 3.07 5.47 -9.77
CA SER A 91 2.73 5.05 -11.12
C SER A 91 1.60 4.03 -11.01
N ASN A 92 0.39 4.55 -10.94
CA ASN A 92 -0.74 3.75 -11.32
C ASN A 92 -1.30 4.42 -12.58
N PRO A 93 -1.05 3.87 -13.79
CA PRO A 93 -1.99 4.14 -14.86
C PRO A 93 -3.35 3.93 -14.23
N ALA A 94 -4.35 4.74 -14.59
CA ALA A 94 -5.73 4.54 -14.16
C ALA A 94 -6.15 3.12 -14.55
N ALA A 95 -5.63 2.17 -13.82
CA ALA A 95 -6.07 0.80 -13.85
C ALA A 95 -7.50 0.91 -13.36
N GLU A 96 -8.42 0.69 -14.26
CA GLU A 96 -9.83 0.78 -14.00
C GLU A 96 -10.14 -0.19 -12.86
N VAL A 97 -10.18 0.35 -11.63
CA VAL A 97 -10.50 -0.42 -10.43
C VAL A 97 -11.85 -1.11 -10.66
N GLY A 98 -11.88 -2.41 -10.45
CA GLY A 98 -13.08 -3.21 -10.67
C GLY A 98 -13.27 -3.69 -12.10
N VAL A 99 -12.33 -3.41 -13.03
CA VAL A 99 -12.36 -4.03 -14.36
C VAL A 99 -11.77 -5.43 -14.29
N PHE A 100 -12.53 -6.38 -14.82
CA PHE A 100 -12.12 -7.76 -14.92
C PHE A 100 -11.14 -7.94 -16.08
N ASN A 101 -9.99 -8.51 -15.78
CA ASN A 101 -9.05 -8.97 -16.80
C ASN A 101 -9.28 -10.48 -17.03
N PHE A 102 -9.87 -10.82 -18.15
CA PHE A 102 -10.17 -12.22 -18.50
C PHE A 102 -8.97 -12.99 -19.03
N ASP A 103 -7.89 -12.31 -19.43
CA ASP A 103 -6.65 -12.97 -19.85
C ASP A 103 -5.85 -13.47 -18.65
N THR A 104 -5.79 -12.67 -17.59
CA THR A 104 -5.13 -13.03 -16.32
C THR A 104 -6.08 -13.67 -15.30
N HIS A 105 -7.39 -13.65 -15.56
CA HIS A 105 -8.45 -14.08 -14.64
C HIS A 105 -8.39 -13.35 -13.29
N THR A 106 -8.15 -12.04 -13.33
CA THR A 106 -8.03 -11.19 -12.15
C THR A 106 -8.92 -9.96 -12.23
N VAL A 107 -9.14 -9.33 -11.09
CA VAL A 107 -9.73 -7.99 -10.96
C VAL A 107 -8.79 -7.13 -10.14
N LEU A 108 -8.51 -5.92 -10.62
CA LEU A 108 -7.71 -4.97 -9.86
C LEU A 108 -8.54 -4.34 -8.74
N LEU A 109 -8.06 -4.50 -7.51
CA LEU A 109 -8.66 -3.89 -6.33
C LEU A 109 -8.19 -2.45 -6.15
N ASN A 110 -8.93 -1.65 -5.40
CA ASN A 110 -8.58 -0.28 -5.04
C ASN A 110 -7.30 -0.15 -4.19
N SER A 111 -6.80 -1.27 -3.65
CA SER A 111 -5.52 -1.37 -2.95
C SER A 111 -4.31 -1.47 -3.90
N GLY A 112 -4.56 -1.65 -5.22
CA GLY A 112 -3.52 -1.90 -6.21
C GLY A 112 -3.13 -3.38 -6.35
N TYR A 113 -3.75 -4.29 -5.59
CA TYR A 113 -3.55 -5.73 -5.72
C TYR A 113 -4.54 -6.32 -6.71
N GLU A 114 -4.09 -7.31 -7.47
CA GLU A 114 -4.94 -8.13 -8.31
C GLU A 114 -5.51 -9.29 -7.50
N MET A 115 -6.83 -9.46 -7.55
CA MET A 115 -7.53 -10.57 -6.92
C MET A 115 -8.01 -11.55 -8.01
N PRO A 116 -7.76 -12.86 -7.88
CA PRO A 116 -8.35 -13.84 -8.78
C PRO A 116 -9.88 -13.73 -8.83
N ILE A 117 -10.48 -13.85 -10.02
CA ILE A 117 -11.95 -13.81 -10.19
C ILE A 117 -12.60 -15.18 -10.02
N ASN A 118 -11.81 -16.24 -10.05
CA ASN A 118 -12.25 -17.62 -9.83
C ASN A 118 -11.69 -18.12 -8.50
N GLY A 119 -12.53 -18.73 -7.70
CA GLY A 119 -12.15 -19.29 -6.41
C GLY A 119 -12.90 -20.58 -6.09
N LEU A 120 -12.41 -21.31 -5.10
CA LEU A 120 -13.08 -22.46 -4.50
C LEU A 120 -13.79 -22.01 -3.22
N GLY A 121 -15.10 -22.17 -3.15
CA GLY A 121 -15.86 -22.10 -1.90
C GLY A 121 -15.84 -23.43 -1.18
N THR A 122 -15.60 -23.41 0.13
CA THR A 122 -15.38 -24.61 0.94
C THR A 122 -16.55 -24.95 1.89
N TYR A 123 -17.65 -24.27 1.77
CA TYR A 123 -18.84 -24.55 2.59
C TYR A 123 -19.28 -26.02 2.44
N SER A 124 -19.54 -26.68 3.57
CA SER A 124 -19.93 -28.10 3.64
C SER A 124 -18.90 -29.15 3.15
N LEU A 125 -17.67 -28.76 2.83
CA LEU A 125 -16.59 -29.69 2.56
C LEU A 125 -15.89 -30.07 3.88
N HIS A 126 -15.70 -31.38 4.11
CA HIS A 126 -15.06 -31.90 5.33
C HIS A 126 -14.12 -33.07 5.03
N GLY A 127 -13.15 -33.30 5.91
CA GLY A 127 -12.24 -34.44 5.84
C GLY A 127 -11.52 -34.56 4.50
N ASP A 128 -11.45 -35.77 3.95
CA ASP A 128 -10.75 -36.03 2.70
C ASP A 128 -11.40 -35.41 1.48
N GLU A 129 -12.72 -35.19 1.50
CA GLU A 129 -13.40 -34.45 0.44
C GLU A 129 -12.93 -33.00 0.37
N CYS A 130 -12.75 -32.35 1.52
CA CYS A 130 -12.20 -31.01 1.60
C CYS A 130 -10.76 -30.96 1.07
N ARG A 131 -9.89 -31.85 1.56
CA ARG A 131 -8.48 -31.93 1.12
C ARG A 131 -8.35 -32.14 -0.39
N ASN A 132 -9.13 -33.11 -0.94
CA ASN A 132 -9.10 -33.43 -2.36
C ASN A 132 -9.64 -32.28 -3.22
N SER A 133 -10.71 -31.60 -2.79
CA SER A 133 -11.28 -30.46 -3.50
C SER A 133 -10.31 -29.28 -3.56
N VAL A 134 -9.67 -28.94 -2.43
CA VAL A 134 -8.65 -27.87 -2.36
C VAL A 134 -7.47 -28.22 -3.24
N ARG A 135 -6.96 -29.46 -3.16
CA ARG A 135 -5.84 -29.92 -4.00
C ARG A 135 -6.16 -29.82 -5.48
N SER A 136 -7.31 -30.35 -5.91
CA SER A 136 -7.73 -30.30 -7.31
C SER A 136 -7.91 -28.88 -7.84
N ALA A 137 -8.42 -27.97 -7.01
CA ALA A 137 -8.53 -26.57 -7.35
C ALA A 137 -7.14 -25.94 -7.58
N LEU A 138 -6.18 -26.18 -6.68
CA LEU A 138 -4.80 -25.68 -6.82
C LEU A 138 -4.09 -26.26 -8.05
N GLU A 139 -4.26 -27.54 -8.33
CA GLU A 139 -3.75 -28.22 -9.54
C GLU A 139 -4.34 -27.62 -10.82
N SER A 140 -5.59 -27.16 -10.77
CA SER A 140 -6.27 -26.46 -11.87
C SER A 140 -5.89 -24.99 -12.01
N GLY A 141 -4.97 -24.48 -11.16
CA GLY A 141 -4.50 -23.09 -11.20
C GLY A 141 -5.35 -22.10 -10.38
N VAL A 142 -6.35 -22.57 -9.64
CA VAL A 142 -7.10 -21.69 -8.70
C VAL A 142 -6.17 -21.19 -7.59
N ARG A 143 -6.27 -19.90 -7.27
CA ARG A 143 -5.42 -19.24 -6.24
C ARG A 143 -6.26 -18.42 -5.24
N LEU A 144 -7.57 -18.62 -5.23
CA LEU A 144 -8.51 -18.02 -4.27
C LEU A 144 -9.31 -19.13 -3.61
N ILE A 145 -9.30 -19.19 -2.29
CA ILE A 145 -10.10 -20.14 -1.50
C ILE A 145 -10.93 -19.33 -0.52
N ASP A 146 -12.26 -19.48 -0.58
CA ASP A 146 -13.20 -18.87 0.32
C ASP A 146 -13.59 -19.85 1.43
N THR A 147 -13.37 -19.46 2.67
CA THR A 147 -13.69 -20.26 3.85
C THR A 147 -14.11 -19.38 5.02
N ALA A 148 -14.68 -19.99 6.05
CA ALA A 148 -15.02 -19.31 7.29
C ALA A 148 -14.79 -20.24 8.48
N SER A 149 -14.47 -19.68 9.64
CA SER A 149 -14.29 -20.44 10.90
C SER A 149 -15.53 -21.25 11.30
N ALA A 150 -16.72 -20.76 10.90
CA ALA A 150 -17.98 -21.47 11.12
C ALA A 150 -18.10 -22.78 10.31
N TYR A 151 -17.29 -22.98 9.27
CA TYR A 151 -17.34 -24.21 8.46
C TYR A 151 -16.58 -25.37 9.12
N GLY A 152 -15.67 -25.09 10.07
CA GLY A 152 -14.93 -26.09 10.84
C GLY A 152 -14.01 -26.98 10.00
N ASN A 153 -13.48 -26.45 8.89
CA ASN A 153 -12.65 -27.17 7.93
C ASN A 153 -11.33 -26.47 7.59
N GLU A 154 -10.95 -25.45 8.38
CA GLU A 154 -9.74 -24.67 8.16
C GLU A 154 -8.46 -25.52 8.30
N GLU A 155 -8.50 -26.58 9.13
CA GLU A 155 -7.37 -27.51 9.31
C GLU A 155 -7.11 -28.31 8.02
N GLU A 156 -8.13 -28.91 7.44
CA GLU A 156 -8.06 -29.69 6.20
C GLU A 156 -7.60 -28.82 5.03
N ILE A 157 -8.10 -27.60 4.95
CA ILE A 157 -7.69 -26.62 3.92
C ILE A 157 -6.21 -26.29 4.09
N GLY A 158 -5.76 -26.00 5.32
CA GLY A 158 -4.39 -25.70 5.63
C GLY A 158 -3.42 -26.84 5.33
N GLU A 159 -3.82 -28.08 5.61
CA GLU A 159 -3.05 -29.29 5.26
C GLU A 159 -2.90 -29.43 3.74
N ALA A 160 -4.00 -29.32 3.00
CA ALA A 160 -4.01 -29.46 1.55
C ALA A 160 -3.15 -28.38 0.86
N ILE A 161 -3.21 -27.14 1.34
CA ILE A 161 -2.36 -26.04 0.82
C ILE A 161 -0.89 -26.32 1.09
N ARG A 162 -0.51 -26.69 2.33
CA ARG A 162 0.88 -27.01 2.66
C ARG A 162 1.43 -28.12 1.77
N GLN A 163 0.64 -29.18 1.58
CA GLN A 163 1.06 -30.28 0.73
C GLN A 163 1.21 -29.88 -0.75
N ALA A 164 0.31 -29.02 -1.24
CA ALA A 164 0.40 -28.49 -2.60
C ALA A 164 1.67 -27.61 -2.80
N ILE A 165 2.06 -26.84 -1.77
CA ILE A 165 3.32 -26.07 -1.80
C ILE A 165 4.53 -27.00 -1.81
N ASP A 166 4.55 -28.02 -0.95
CA ASP A 166 5.65 -28.99 -0.85
C ASP A 166 5.80 -29.79 -2.18
N ASP A 167 4.70 -30.05 -2.86
CA ASP A 167 4.65 -30.73 -4.17
C ASP A 167 4.96 -29.79 -5.36
N GLY A 168 5.14 -28.49 -5.13
CA GLY A 168 5.43 -27.48 -6.16
C GLY A 168 4.23 -27.13 -7.06
N ILE A 169 3.01 -27.33 -6.57
CA ILE A 169 1.75 -27.01 -7.27
C ILE A 169 1.31 -25.55 -7.01
N ALA A 170 1.63 -25.01 -5.85
CA ALA A 170 1.21 -23.67 -5.42
C ALA A 170 2.39 -22.85 -4.89
#